data_b43d9b00bb518e9be058374718da4fea
#
_entry.id   b43d9b00bb518e9be058374718da4fea
#
_cell.length_a   1.000
_cell.length_b   1.000
_cell.length_c   1.000
_cell.angle_alpha   90.00
_cell.angle_beta   90.00
_cell.angle_gamma   90.00
#
_symmetry.space_group_name_H-M   'P 1'
#
loop_
_entity.id
_entity.type
_entity.pdbx_description
1 polymer ?
#
loop_
_entity_poly.entity_id
_entity_poly.type
_entity_poly.pdbx_seq_one_letter_code
_entity_poly.pdbx_strand_id
1 'polypeptide(L)'
;MGAFLFYLLKSGCCLVIFYIFFKLMMSRSTFFRFNRITLLVGLSGCTLLPLIELTTTEETFLHTPLYAIHEILQSTEQVMSNPEEPGNEILLSEKNTEISSLNWIPVTLGTIYGAGALLTFVWLSVSTCRLAQLIRMSEKKRYGNYILVIPRQPIASFSWGRYIVVSASDYSRQSEEVLLHEMMHLRNHHTLDLLFMQIFLLVHWFNPVIWLLKRELQEIHEFEADNGVINTGVDATKYQLLLVKKAVGTRLYSMANGFNHSKLKKRITMMLKERTNRWARLKLLLAVPVMAGALYVFAQPEVKEIPQQIQTEIQQDKADDYVSLMIFFRKEEEKYSKLVNGSNPPSRVKEKQAHQLLVNADNKVLFDGKFISMDELKSAIIKNLLKSWEESSRQDAQVVFFQYDRGTEIAAITTILKEAKGAFEQIRADLSVTSTDKSKEHLDRLFPI
;
A
#
# COMPACT_ATOMS: atom_id res chain seq x y z
N MET A 1 -3.53 12.71 0.69
CA MET A 1 -2.26 12.29 1.31
C MET A 1 -2.04 10.78 1.21
N GLY A 2 -3.03 9.99 1.48
CA GLY A 2 -2.96 8.53 1.43
C GLY A 2 -2.54 7.97 0.08
N ALA A 3 -3.11 8.47 -1.01
CA ALA A 3 -2.75 8.07 -2.37
C ALA A 3 -1.25 8.26 -2.69
N PHE A 4 -0.66 9.37 -2.21
CA PHE A 4 0.77 9.62 -2.38
C PHE A 4 1.63 8.64 -1.58
N LEU A 5 1.26 8.32 -0.34
CA LEU A 5 1.99 7.32 0.47
C LEU A 5 1.90 5.92 -0.15
N PHE A 6 0.74 5.57 -0.70
CA PHE A 6 0.56 4.31 -1.42
C PHE A 6 1.40 4.26 -2.71
N TYR A 7 1.46 5.35 -3.46
CA TYR A 7 2.37 5.48 -4.60
C TYR A 7 3.83 5.26 -4.19
N LEU A 8 4.29 5.88 -3.08
CA LEU A 8 5.66 5.69 -2.58
C LEU A 8 5.95 4.23 -2.22
N LEU A 9 4.97 3.51 -1.68
CA LEU A 9 5.09 2.08 -1.40
C LEU A 9 5.26 1.28 -2.69
N LYS A 10 4.37 1.48 -3.68
CA LYS A 10 4.43 0.83 -4.99
C LYS A 10 5.78 1.06 -5.68
N SER A 11 6.17 2.33 -5.78
CA SER A 11 7.43 2.74 -6.40
C SER A 11 8.65 2.19 -5.64
N GLY A 12 8.59 2.19 -4.30
CA GLY A 12 9.63 1.62 -3.45
C GLY A 12 9.84 0.12 -3.69
N CYS A 13 8.76 -0.66 -3.80
CA CYS A 13 8.83 -2.09 -4.12
C CYS A 13 9.40 -2.32 -5.54
N CYS A 14 8.98 -1.54 -6.53
CA CYS A 14 9.54 -1.62 -7.89
C CYS A 14 11.05 -1.34 -7.90
N LEU A 15 11.52 -0.37 -7.12
CA LEU A 15 12.95 -0.08 -6.98
C LEU A 15 13.73 -1.24 -6.36
N VAL A 16 13.17 -1.93 -5.35
CA VAL A 16 13.80 -3.12 -4.74
C VAL A 16 13.95 -4.23 -5.77
N ILE A 17 12.87 -4.55 -6.50
CA ILE A 17 12.85 -5.60 -7.52
C ILE A 17 13.86 -5.27 -8.62
N PHE A 18 13.84 -4.02 -9.11
CA PHE A 18 14.77 -3.57 -10.14
C PHE A 18 16.24 -3.64 -9.67
N TYR A 19 16.53 -3.23 -8.43
CA TYR A 19 17.89 -3.31 -7.89
C TYR A 19 18.40 -4.75 -7.83
N ILE A 20 17.59 -5.68 -7.34
CA ILE A 20 17.93 -7.10 -7.29
C ILE A 20 18.23 -7.62 -8.69
N PHE A 21 17.33 -7.34 -9.65
CA PHE A 21 17.53 -7.70 -11.05
C PHE A 21 18.83 -7.13 -11.62
N PHE A 22 19.03 -5.82 -11.46
CA PHE A 22 20.23 -5.14 -11.94
C PHE A 22 21.50 -5.71 -11.35
N LYS A 23 21.52 -5.93 -10.03
CA LYS A 23 22.67 -6.46 -9.30
C LYS A 23 23.07 -7.87 -9.74
N LEU A 24 22.09 -8.73 -9.97
CA LEU A 24 22.32 -10.12 -10.38
C LEU A 24 22.72 -10.23 -11.86
N MET A 25 22.10 -9.47 -12.73
CA MET A 25 22.19 -9.66 -14.18
C MET A 25 23.21 -8.72 -14.87
N MET A 26 23.31 -7.46 -14.40
CA MET A 26 23.96 -6.40 -15.14
C MET A 26 25.27 -5.92 -14.48
N SER A 27 25.38 -5.90 -13.16
CA SER A 27 26.47 -5.24 -12.42
C SER A 27 27.87 -5.80 -12.75
N ARG A 28 27.94 -7.04 -13.24
CA ARG A 28 29.19 -7.70 -13.59
C ARG A 28 29.56 -7.64 -15.05
N SER A 29 28.81 -6.94 -15.90
CA SER A 29 29.08 -6.85 -17.35
C SER A 29 30.04 -5.70 -17.68
N THR A 30 30.79 -5.83 -18.75
CA THR A 30 31.74 -4.79 -19.22
C THR A 30 31.08 -3.74 -20.13
N PHE A 31 29.77 -3.74 -20.24
CA PHE A 31 29.01 -2.77 -21.02
C PHE A 31 28.67 -1.52 -20.17
N PHE A 32 29.68 -0.80 -19.70
CA PHE A 32 29.51 0.28 -18.71
C PHE A 32 28.47 1.32 -19.15
N ARG A 33 28.57 1.81 -20.39
CA ARG A 33 27.64 2.80 -20.94
C ARG A 33 26.21 2.28 -21.02
N PHE A 34 26.05 1.03 -21.43
CA PHE A 34 24.74 0.38 -21.46
C PHE A 34 24.15 0.19 -20.06
N ASN A 35 24.95 -0.31 -19.12
CA ASN A 35 24.55 -0.49 -17.72
C ASN A 35 24.12 0.83 -17.07
N ARG A 36 24.86 1.92 -17.34
CA ARG A 36 24.55 3.28 -16.89
C ARG A 36 23.17 3.72 -17.38
N ILE A 37 22.93 3.61 -18.69
CA ILE A 37 21.64 3.98 -19.31
C ILE A 37 20.52 3.12 -18.75
N THR A 38 20.73 1.80 -18.66
CA THR A 38 19.75 0.85 -18.08
C THR A 38 19.40 1.22 -16.66
N LEU A 39 20.37 1.60 -15.82
CA LEU A 39 20.13 2.00 -14.44
C LEU A 39 19.29 3.28 -14.37
N LEU A 40 19.62 4.31 -15.17
CA LEU A 40 18.87 5.57 -15.17
C LEU A 40 17.45 5.42 -15.73
N VAL A 41 17.29 4.66 -16.83
CA VAL A 41 15.99 4.36 -17.43
C VAL A 41 15.15 3.49 -16.49
N GLY A 42 15.73 2.46 -15.88
CA GLY A 42 15.05 1.61 -14.92
C GLY A 42 14.61 2.37 -13.67
N LEU A 43 15.45 3.28 -13.18
CA LEU A 43 15.10 4.16 -12.05
C LEU A 43 13.88 5.03 -12.40
N SER A 44 13.88 5.65 -13.60
CA SER A 44 12.74 6.44 -14.09
C SER A 44 11.50 5.56 -14.28
N GLY A 45 11.67 4.37 -14.84
CA GLY A 45 10.58 3.41 -15.01
C GLY A 45 9.93 3.01 -13.69
N CYS A 46 10.71 2.67 -12.67
CA CYS A 46 10.21 2.29 -11.34
C CYS A 46 9.41 3.40 -10.64
N THR A 47 9.66 4.66 -11.00
CA THR A 47 8.93 5.80 -10.44
C THR A 47 7.73 6.21 -11.29
N LEU A 48 7.80 6.09 -12.61
CA LEU A 48 6.73 6.52 -13.51
C LEU A 48 5.67 5.43 -13.72
N LEU A 49 6.08 4.14 -13.80
CA LEU A 49 5.15 3.03 -14.05
C LEU A 49 4.04 2.89 -12.99
N PRO A 50 4.31 3.06 -11.68
CA PRO A 50 3.25 2.99 -10.66
C PRO A 50 2.22 4.12 -10.71
N LEU A 51 2.43 5.16 -11.54
CA LEU A 51 1.43 6.19 -11.81
C LEU A 51 0.35 5.71 -12.80
N ILE A 52 0.63 4.62 -13.54
CA ILE A 52 -0.34 4.02 -14.44
C ILE A 52 -1.24 3.12 -13.60
N GLU A 53 -2.52 3.44 -13.53
CA GLU A 53 -3.53 2.61 -12.89
C GLU A 53 -3.90 1.47 -13.84
N LEU A 54 -3.52 0.25 -13.45
CA LEU A 54 -3.92 -0.96 -14.15
C LEU A 54 -5.09 -1.59 -13.42
N THR A 55 -6.15 -1.91 -14.15
CA THR A 55 -7.29 -2.68 -13.63
C THR A 55 -7.13 -4.16 -14.02
N THR A 56 -7.52 -5.07 -13.15
CA THR A 56 -7.52 -6.50 -13.39
C THR A 56 -8.86 -7.09 -12.99
N THR A 57 -9.32 -8.10 -13.73
CA THR A 57 -10.57 -8.82 -13.44
C THR A 57 -10.38 -9.98 -12.45
N GLU A 58 -9.12 -10.34 -12.14
CA GLU A 58 -8.81 -11.47 -11.28
C GLU A 58 -8.25 -11.00 -9.93
N GLU A 59 -8.78 -11.53 -8.86
CA GLU A 59 -8.29 -11.30 -7.50
C GLU A 59 -7.17 -12.29 -7.17
N THR A 60 -6.02 -11.76 -6.75
CA THR A 60 -4.90 -12.55 -6.25
C THR A 60 -4.81 -12.41 -4.73
N PHE A 61 -4.33 -13.44 -4.02
CA PHE A 61 -4.19 -13.43 -2.56
C PHE A 61 -3.37 -12.24 -2.00
N LEU A 62 -2.53 -11.61 -2.82
CA LEU A 62 -1.76 -10.42 -2.47
C LEU A 62 -2.60 -9.13 -2.52
N HIS A 63 -3.73 -9.14 -3.21
CA HIS A 63 -4.58 -7.96 -3.33
C HIS A 63 -5.26 -7.62 -1.99
N THR A 64 -5.74 -8.62 -1.25
CA THR A 64 -6.43 -8.40 0.03
C THR A 64 -5.63 -7.56 1.04
N PRO A 65 -4.34 -7.87 1.38
CA PRO A 65 -3.57 -7.05 2.30
C PRO A 65 -3.22 -5.67 1.72
N LEU A 66 -3.05 -5.57 0.39
CA LEU A 66 -2.78 -4.28 -0.26
C LEU A 66 -4.00 -3.36 -0.26
N TYR A 67 -5.22 -3.93 -0.35
CA TYR A 67 -6.46 -3.16 -0.19
C TYR A 67 -6.63 -2.64 1.23
N ALA A 68 -6.41 -3.47 2.23
CA ALA A 68 -6.47 -3.04 3.62
C ALA A 68 -5.52 -1.85 3.89
N ILE A 69 -4.29 -1.90 3.34
CA ILE A 69 -3.33 -0.79 3.43
C ILE A 69 -3.84 0.44 2.67
N HIS A 70 -4.40 0.25 1.47
CA HIS A 70 -4.94 1.33 0.65
C HIS A 70 -6.12 2.02 1.34
N GLU A 71 -7.05 1.25 1.89
CA GLU A 71 -8.21 1.73 2.64
C GLU A 71 -7.79 2.52 3.88
N ILE A 72 -6.85 2.00 4.70
CA ILE A 72 -6.31 2.70 5.87
C ILE A 72 -5.67 4.04 5.47
N LEU A 73 -4.98 4.10 4.34
CA LEU A 73 -4.33 5.31 3.88
C LEU A 73 -5.30 6.33 3.25
N GLN A 74 -6.42 5.88 2.65
CA GLN A 74 -7.40 6.74 1.98
C GLN A 74 -8.56 7.20 2.86
N SER A 75 -8.89 6.50 3.94
CA SER A 75 -10.03 6.80 4.82
C SER A 75 -10.06 8.26 5.34
N THR A 76 -8.93 8.96 5.27
CA THR A 76 -8.82 10.37 5.67
C THR A 76 -9.35 11.37 4.64
N GLU A 77 -9.43 11.00 3.35
CA GLU A 77 -9.84 11.94 2.28
C GLU A 77 -11.36 12.09 2.18
N GLN A 78 -12.11 11.04 2.48
CA GLN A 78 -13.57 11.06 2.39
C GLN A 78 -14.24 11.91 3.49
N VAL A 79 -13.61 12.02 4.67
CA VAL A 79 -14.12 12.84 5.78
C VAL A 79 -13.95 14.35 5.52
N MET A 80 -12.98 14.75 4.69
CA MET A 80 -12.74 16.17 4.37
C MET A 80 -13.54 16.70 3.18
N SER A 81 -14.11 15.85 2.33
CA SER A 81 -14.77 16.26 1.08
C SER A 81 -16.29 16.43 1.18
N ASN A 82 -16.92 15.96 2.25
CA ASN A 82 -18.36 16.18 2.49
C ASN A 82 -18.53 17.05 3.74
N PRO A 83 -18.75 18.37 3.60
CA PRO A 83 -19.31 19.16 4.67
C PRO A 83 -20.77 18.74 4.85
N GLU A 84 -21.10 18.33 6.05
CA GLU A 84 -22.36 17.83 6.58
C GLU A 84 -23.61 18.45 5.94
N GLU A 85 -24.46 17.62 5.35
CA GLU A 85 -25.89 17.94 5.27
C GLU A 85 -26.51 17.58 6.65
N PRO A 86 -27.16 18.52 7.32
CA PRO A 86 -27.77 18.27 8.64
C PRO A 86 -29.07 17.48 8.47
N GLY A 87 -29.01 16.17 8.59
CA GLY A 87 -30.21 15.34 8.49
C GLY A 87 -30.11 13.85 8.86
N ASN A 88 -28.91 13.28 8.95
CA ASN A 88 -28.73 11.84 9.14
C ASN A 88 -27.80 11.46 10.32
N GLU A 89 -27.87 12.18 11.42
CA GLU A 89 -26.92 12.04 12.54
C GLU A 89 -27.03 10.75 13.38
N ILE A 90 -28.07 9.92 13.23
CA ILE A 90 -28.34 8.90 14.27
C ILE A 90 -27.76 7.51 13.94
N LEU A 91 -27.41 7.21 12.67
CA LEU A 91 -26.94 5.86 12.29
C LEU A 91 -25.46 5.74 11.92
N LEU A 92 -24.73 6.86 11.82
CA LEU A 92 -23.31 6.86 11.39
C LEU A 92 -22.31 7.09 12.55
N SER A 93 -22.80 7.35 13.77
CA SER A 93 -21.96 7.79 14.88
C SER A 93 -20.99 6.71 15.43
N GLU A 94 -21.32 5.43 15.34
CA GLU A 94 -20.46 4.37 15.93
C GLU A 94 -19.38 3.85 14.97
N LYS A 95 -19.67 3.76 13.67
CA LYS A 95 -18.65 3.36 12.68
C LYS A 95 -17.58 4.46 12.51
N ASN A 96 -17.96 5.72 12.73
CA ASN A 96 -17.06 6.86 12.66
C ASN A 96 -16.09 6.95 13.85
N THR A 97 -16.37 6.30 14.99
CA THR A 97 -15.51 6.37 16.17
C THR A 97 -14.28 5.46 16.07
N GLU A 98 -14.38 4.30 15.45
CA GLU A 98 -13.21 3.46 15.17
C GLU A 98 -12.38 3.99 13.99
N ILE A 99 -13.02 4.52 12.95
CA ILE A 99 -12.35 5.12 11.79
C ILE A 99 -11.68 6.45 12.18
N SER A 100 -12.29 7.24 13.07
CA SER A 100 -11.70 8.50 13.55
C SER A 100 -10.42 8.29 14.35
N SER A 101 -10.26 7.15 15.01
CA SER A 101 -9.04 6.81 15.75
C SER A 101 -7.84 6.48 14.84
N LEU A 102 -8.06 6.08 13.57
CA LEU A 102 -7.01 5.76 12.60
C LEU A 102 -6.62 6.95 11.70
N ASN A 103 -7.39 8.04 11.68
CA ASN A 103 -7.17 9.20 10.81
C ASN A 103 -5.84 9.94 11.06
N TRP A 104 -5.20 9.74 12.19
CA TRP A 104 -3.90 10.33 12.50
C TRP A 104 -2.72 9.65 11.78
N ILE A 105 -2.86 8.37 11.38
CA ILE A 105 -1.77 7.59 10.77
C ILE A 105 -1.25 8.21 9.46
N PRO A 106 -2.08 8.48 8.43
CA PRO A 106 -1.58 9.07 7.19
C PRO A 106 -1.06 10.49 7.38
N VAL A 107 -1.58 11.25 8.35
CA VAL A 107 -1.09 12.58 8.67
C VAL A 107 0.29 12.51 9.33
N THR A 108 0.48 11.64 10.31
CA THR A 108 1.79 11.45 10.97
C THR A 108 2.84 10.88 10.02
N LEU A 109 2.49 9.88 9.20
CA LEU A 109 3.39 9.36 8.17
C LEU A 109 3.76 10.44 7.15
N GLY A 110 2.79 11.23 6.71
CA GLY A 110 3.02 12.36 5.79
C GLY A 110 3.92 13.44 6.39
N THR A 111 3.75 13.78 7.67
CA THR A 111 4.61 14.76 8.36
C THR A 111 6.04 14.23 8.56
N ILE A 112 6.19 12.96 8.95
CA ILE A 112 7.50 12.31 9.06
C ILE A 112 8.20 12.27 7.69
N TYR A 113 7.47 11.89 6.63
CA TYR A 113 8.00 11.91 5.28
C TYR A 113 8.44 13.30 4.85
N GLY A 114 7.61 14.32 5.05
CA GLY A 114 7.91 15.70 4.70
C GLY A 114 9.12 16.26 5.46
N ALA A 115 9.23 15.98 6.76
CA ALA A 115 10.38 16.35 7.57
C ALA A 115 11.68 15.70 7.05
N GLY A 116 11.66 14.40 6.73
CA GLY A 116 12.82 13.70 6.19
C GLY A 116 13.20 14.17 4.79
N ALA A 117 12.23 14.47 3.93
CA ALA A 117 12.47 15.05 2.62
C ALA A 117 13.11 16.44 2.73
N LEU A 118 12.61 17.28 3.66
CA LEU A 118 13.18 18.61 3.95
C LEU A 118 14.63 18.49 4.45
N LEU A 119 14.89 17.62 5.41
CA LEU A 119 16.25 17.37 5.92
C LEU A 119 17.19 16.92 4.81
N THR A 120 16.73 15.99 3.96
CA THR A 120 17.51 15.52 2.81
C THR A 120 17.77 16.64 1.82
N PHE A 121 16.77 17.47 1.52
CA PHE A 121 16.91 18.64 0.65
C PHE A 121 17.93 19.64 1.21
N VAL A 122 17.83 19.98 2.49
CA VAL A 122 18.79 20.88 3.17
C VAL A 122 20.20 20.29 3.11
N TRP A 123 20.36 19.01 3.41
CA TRP A 123 21.67 18.34 3.34
C TRP A 123 22.28 18.36 1.95
N LEU A 124 21.51 18.09 0.89
CA LEU A 124 21.94 18.15 -0.49
C LEU A 124 22.31 19.59 -0.90
N SER A 125 21.48 20.57 -0.50
CA SER A 125 21.70 21.98 -0.79
C SER A 125 22.98 22.50 -0.13
N VAL A 126 23.18 22.20 1.15
CA VAL A 126 24.40 22.57 1.89
C VAL A 126 25.63 21.91 1.27
N SER A 127 25.54 20.63 0.89
CA SER A 127 26.64 19.92 0.21
C SER A 127 27.02 20.59 -1.12
N THR A 128 26.01 20.94 -1.92
CA THR A 128 26.21 21.62 -3.23
C THR A 128 26.76 23.02 -3.03
N CYS A 129 26.25 23.78 -2.05
CA CYS A 129 26.77 25.13 -1.72
C CYS A 129 28.23 25.07 -1.25
N ARG A 130 28.62 24.13 -0.42
CA ARG A 130 30.02 23.93 0.01
C ARG A 130 30.94 23.63 -1.18
N LEU A 131 30.46 22.76 -2.10
CA LEU A 131 31.20 22.47 -3.32
C LEU A 131 31.37 23.73 -4.22
N ALA A 132 30.30 24.48 -4.42
CA ALA A 132 30.33 25.72 -5.18
C ALA A 132 31.26 26.76 -4.52
N GLN A 133 31.25 26.89 -3.21
CA GLN A 133 32.13 27.77 -2.44
C GLN A 133 33.61 27.34 -2.60
N LEU A 134 33.90 26.03 -2.48
CA LEU A 134 35.24 25.48 -2.72
C LEU A 134 35.77 25.90 -4.10
N ILE A 135 34.98 25.68 -5.18
CA ILE A 135 35.33 26.01 -6.54
C ILE A 135 35.50 27.55 -6.70
N ARG A 136 34.65 28.33 -6.02
CA ARG A 136 34.70 29.80 -6.10
C ARG A 136 35.94 30.39 -5.46
N MET A 137 36.40 29.82 -4.35
CA MET A 137 37.53 30.32 -3.54
C MET A 137 38.88 29.76 -3.96
N SER A 138 38.94 28.81 -4.90
CA SER A 138 40.16 28.15 -5.33
C SER A 138 40.76 28.86 -6.55
N GLU A 139 42.08 28.69 -6.75
CA GLU A 139 42.79 29.16 -7.96
C GLU A 139 42.25 28.41 -9.19
N LYS A 140 42.04 29.19 -10.29
CA LYS A 140 41.48 28.65 -11.54
C LYS A 140 42.44 28.86 -12.68
N LYS A 141 42.70 27.79 -13.45
CA LYS A 141 43.49 27.84 -14.67
C LYS A 141 42.67 27.26 -15.82
N ARG A 142 42.72 27.89 -16.98
CA ARG A 142 42.03 27.36 -18.17
C ARG A 142 42.83 26.19 -18.76
N TYR A 143 42.18 25.09 -19.02
CA TYR A 143 42.78 23.91 -19.65
C TYR A 143 41.85 23.41 -20.76
N GLY A 144 42.12 23.84 -22.00
CA GLY A 144 41.24 23.57 -23.14
C GLY A 144 39.81 24.06 -22.91
N ASN A 145 38.86 23.16 -23.02
CA ASN A 145 37.42 23.41 -22.79
C ASN A 145 37.00 23.35 -21.32
N TYR A 146 37.93 22.98 -20.42
CA TYR A 146 37.68 22.81 -19.01
C TYR A 146 38.37 23.88 -18.17
N ILE A 147 37.96 23.95 -16.91
CA ILE A 147 38.55 24.87 -15.93
C ILE A 147 39.20 24.01 -14.85
N LEU A 148 40.52 24.08 -14.74
CA LEU A 148 41.28 23.44 -13.68
C LEU A 148 41.16 24.29 -12.42
N VAL A 149 40.82 23.65 -11.31
CA VAL A 149 40.67 24.28 -10.00
C VAL A 149 41.65 23.63 -9.03
N ILE A 150 42.49 24.44 -8.41
CA ILE A 150 43.54 24.00 -7.48
C ILE A 150 43.16 24.49 -6.09
N PRO A 151 42.58 23.62 -5.23
CA PRO A 151 42.23 24.02 -3.89
C PRO A 151 43.45 24.07 -2.99
N ARG A 152 43.43 25.01 -2.03
CA ARG A 152 44.51 25.12 -1.01
C ARG A 152 44.48 23.99 0.02
N GLN A 153 43.32 23.33 0.19
CA GLN A 153 43.13 22.23 1.12
C GLN A 153 43.55 20.89 0.48
N PRO A 154 44.05 19.92 1.26
CA PRO A 154 44.39 18.59 0.75
C PRO A 154 43.08 17.79 0.48
N ILE A 155 42.56 17.92 -0.72
CA ILE A 155 41.33 17.24 -1.16
C ILE A 155 41.70 16.32 -2.33
N ALA A 156 41.04 15.13 -2.40
CA ALA A 156 41.21 14.22 -3.53
C ALA A 156 40.74 14.92 -4.84
N SER A 157 41.39 14.60 -5.97
CA SER A 157 40.96 15.07 -7.26
C SER A 157 39.59 14.54 -7.63
N PHE A 158 38.76 15.41 -8.24
CA PHE A 158 37.40 15.06 -8.72
C PHE A 158 36.97 16.05 -9.80
N SER A 159 35.93 15.70 -10.54
CA SER A 159 35.35 16.55 -11.57
C SER A 159 33.87 16.91 -11.26
N TRP A 160 33.47 18.13 -11.60
CA TRP A 160 32.09 18.59 -11.42
C TRP A 160 31.67 19.63 -12.48
N GLY A 161 30.61 19.31 -13.24
CA GLY A 161 30.12 20.20 -14.32
C GLY A 161 31.17 20.44 -15.42
N ARG A 162 31.85 21.55 -15.39
CA ARG A 162 32.95 21.92 -16.29
C ARG A 162 34.29 22.10 -15.58
N TYR A 163 34.31 21.82 -14.29
CA TYR A 163 35.48 22.03 -13.42
C TYR A 163 36.16 20.69 -13.14
N ILE A 164 37.51 20.70 -13.24
CA ILE A 164 38.36 19.61 -12.78
C ILE A 164 39.10 20.13 -11.56
N VAL A 165 38.76 19.57 -10.42
CA VAL A 165 39.44 19.88 -9.14
C VAL A 165 40.59 18.91 -8.99
N VAL A 166 41.83 19.43 -8.98
CA VAL A 166 43.03 18.61 -8.88
C VAL A 166 43.73 18.94 -7.57
N SER A 167 44.10 17.90 -6.83
CA SER A 167 44.87 18.09 -5.59
C SER A 167 46.22 18.78 -5.89
N ALA A 168 46.73 19.61 -4.97
CA ALA A 168 48.03 20.25 -5.14
C ALA A 168 49.17 19.24 -5.38
N SER A 169 49.07 18.05 -4.77
CA SER A 169 50.04 16.94 -4.95
C SER A 169 49.97 16.33 -6.35
N ASP A 170 48.76 16.14 -6.91
CA ASP A 170 48.60 15.59 -8.27
C ASP A 170 49.01 16.63 -9.32
N TYR A 171 48.74 17.89 -9.06
CA TYR A 171 49.15 18.99 -9.94
C TYR A 171 50.68 19.16 -9.98
N SER A 172 51.34 19.11 -8.82
CA SER A 172 52.82 19.26 -8.76
C SER A 172 53.55 18.04 -9.37
N ARG A 173 52.96 16.87 -9.35
CA ARG A 173 53.53 15.64 -9.96
C ARG A 173 53.19 15.54 -11.47
N GLN A 174 52.45 16.50 -12.05
CA GLN A 174 51.99 16.46 -13.42
C GLN A 174 51.41 15.10 -13.82
N SER A 175 50.53 14.56 -12.95
CA SER A 175 49.90 13.24 -13.20
C SER A 175 48.87 13.33 -14.33
N GLU A 176 49.34 13.19 -15.58
CA GLU A 176 48.48 13.25 -16.79
C GLU A 176 47.37 12.23 -16.74
N GLU A 177 47.64 11.04 -16.25
CA GLU A 177 46.64 9.96 -16.16
C GLU A 177 45.49 10.30 -15.18
N VAL A 178 45.78 11.01 -14.07
CA VAL A 178 44.74 11.48 -13.13
C VAL A 178 43.90 12.57 -13.84
N LEU A 179 44.52 13.49 -14.50
CA LEU A 179 43.83 14.57 -15.24
C LEU A 179 42.93 13.95 -16.33
N LEU A 180 43.46 13.00 -17.07
CA LEU A 180 42.73 12.28 -18.12
C LEU A 180 41.51 11.53 -17.56
N HIS A 181 41.64 10.88 -16.40
CA HIS A 181 40.53 10.22 -15.70
C HIS A 181 39.41 11.21 -15.36
N GLU A 182 39.74 12.36 -14.78
CA GLU A 182 38.76 13.41 -14.46
C GLU A 182 38.11 14.00 -15.72
N MET A 183 38.89 14.13 -16.82
CA MET A 183 38.34 14.55 -18.11
C MET A 183 37.31 13.54 -18.66
N MET A 184 37.49 12.22 -18.44
CA MET A 184 36.51 11.22 -18.88
C MET A 184 35.20 11.37 -18.16
N HIS A 185 35.18 11.72 -16.86
CA HIS A 185 33.96 12.04 -16.14
C HIS A 185 33.20 13.23 -16.76
N LEU A 186 33.91 14.29 -17.14
CA LEU A 186 33.30 15.45 -17.77
C LEU A 186 32.78 15.13 -19.18
N ARG A 187 33.59 14.42 -19.99
CA ARG A 187 33.25 14.02 -21.36
C ARG A 187 31.98 13.14 -21.36
N ASN A 188 31.81 12.27 -20.38
CA ASN A 188 30.68 11.38 -20.29
C ASN A 188 29.48 11.99 -19.51
N HIS A 189 29.59 13.27 -19.08
CA HIS A 189 28.53 13.98 -18.34
C HIS A 189 28.08 13.30 -17.05
N HIS A 190 28.97 12.62 -16.32
CA HIS A 190 28.63 11.88 -15.08
C HIS A 190 28.01 12.79 -14.00
N THR A 191 28.32 14.06 -13.99
CA THR A 191 27.72 15.05 -13.09
C THR A 191 26.20 15.17 -13.28
N LEU A 192 25.71 15.12 -14.53
CA LEU A 192 24.28 15.22 -14.84
C LEU A 192 23.53 13.99 -14.29
N ASP A 193 24.12 12.79 -14.41
CA ASP A 193 23.52 11.58 -13.84
C ASP A 193 23.38 11.65 -12.32
N LEU A 194 24.42 12.18 -11.65
CA LEU A 194 24.39 12.35 -10.21
C LEU A 194 23.35 13.38 -9.77
N LEU A 195 23.18 14.46 -10.52
CA LEU A 195 22.14 15.45 -10.28
C LEU A 195 20.74 14.84 -10.50
N PHE A 196 20.58 14.07 -11.58
CA PHE A 196 19.35 13.33 -11.85
C PHE A 196 19.03 12.34 -10.73
N MET A 197 20.01 11.56 -10.28
CA MET A 197 19.87 10.65 -9.15
C MET A 197 19.45 11.36 -7.85
N GLN A 198 19.89 12.61 -7.64
CA GLN A 198 19.52 13.37 -6.44
C GLN A 198 18.01 13.67 -6.37
N ILE A 199 17.34 13.85 -7.52
CA ILE A 199 15.90 14.05 -7.59
C ILE A 199 15.17 12.84 -7.02
N PHE A 200 15.56 11.63 -7.47
CA PHE A 200 14.95 10.39 -6.95
C PHE A 200 15.30 10.13 -5.50
N LEU A 201 16.50 10.50 -5.08
CA LEU A 201 16.94 10.37 -3.70
C LEU A 201 16.13 11.29 -2.77
N LEU A 202 15.73 12.47 -3.24
CA LEU A 202 14.85 13.37 -2.47
C LEU A 202 13.46 12.76 -2.27
N VAL A 203 12.90 12.12 -3.31
CA VAL A 203 11.58 11.48 -3.23
C VAL A 203 11.63 10.18 -2.41
N HIS A 204 12.66 9.36 -2.60
CA HIS A 204 12.78 8.03 -1.96
C HIS A 204 13.86 8.00 -0.86
N TRP A 205 14.08 9.11 -0.15
CA TRP A 205 15.15 9.26 0.86
C TRP A 205 15.12 8.15 1.93
N PHE A 206 13.93 7.68 2.29
CA PHE A 206 13.68 6.63 3.29
C PHE A 206 14.01 5.23 2.79
N ASN A 207 14.08 5.03 1.46
CA ASN A 207 14.34 3.71 0.86
C ASN A 207 15.85 3.46 0.75
N PRO A 208 16.42 2.45 1.46
CA PRO A 208 17.85 2.16 1.41
C PRO A 208 18.33 1.76 0.00
N VAL A 209 17.43 1.22 -0.82
CA VAL A 209 17.76 0.76 -2.17
C VAL A 209 18.17 1.92 -3.09
N ILE A 210 17.59 3.11 -2.95
CA ILE A 210 17.99 4.27 -3.75
C ILE A 210 19.46 4.67 -3.50
N TRP A 211 19.93 4.52 -2.25
CA TRP A 211 21.31 4.76 -1.87
C TRP A 211 22.25 3.69 -2.45
N LEU A 212 21.79 2.44 -2.53
CA LEU A 212 22.53 1.35 -3.17
C LEU A 212 22.62 1.59 -4.69
N LEU A 213 21.52 1.97 -5.35
CA LEU A 213 21.52 2.33 -6.78
C LEU A 213 22.47 3.49 -7.08
N LYS A 214 22.52 4.52 -6.22
CA LYS A 214 23.49 5.62 -6.33
C LYS A 214 24.92 5.11 -6.27
N ARG A 215 25.22 4.17 -5.36
CA ARG A 215 26.58 3.56 -5.27
C ARG A 215 26.92 2.76 -6.52
N GLU A 216 25.98 1.96 -7.04
CA GLU A 216 26.19 1.22 -8.30
C GLU A 216 26.44 2.17 -9.48
N LEU A 217 25.67 3.27 -9.56
CA LEU A 217 25.88 4.28 -10.59
C LEU A 217 27.28 4.91 -10.50
N GLN A 218 27.73 5.26 -9.29
CA GLN A 218 29.07 5.78 -9.06
C GLN A 218 30.16 4.76 -9.44
N GLU A 219 29.98 3.47 -9.10
CA GLU A 219 30.91 2.41 -9.51
C GLU A 219 30.98 2.27 -11.05
N ILE A 220 29.84 2.36 -11.74
CA ILE A 220 29.81 2.34 -13.21
C ILE A 220 30.54 3.53 -13.81
N HIS A 221 30.39 4.73 -13.23
CA HIS A 221 31.09 5.93 -13.66
C HIS A 221 32.61 5.75 -13.56
N GLU A 222 33.10 5.15 -12.45
CA GLU A 222 34.52 4.84 -12.28
C GLU A 222 35.02 3.86 -13.37
N PHE A 223 34.25 2.78 -13.62
CA PHE A 223 34.63 1.81 -14.64
C PHE A 223 34.59 2.39 -16.05
N GLU A 224 33.63 3.27 -16.36
CA GLU A 224 33.54 3.95 -17.66
C GLU A 224 34.72 4.93 -17.86
N ALA A 225 35.08 5.66 -16.80
CA ALA A 225 36.22 6.58 -16.84
C ALA A 225 37.55 5.83 -16.99
N ASP A 226 37.76 4.75 -16.21
CA ASP A 226 38.96 3.90 -16.32
C ASP A 226 39.11 3.30 -17.72
N ASN A 227 38.04 2.76 -18.26
CA ASN A 227 38.03 2.23 -19.63
C ASN A 227 38.31 3.34 -20.67
N GLY A 228 37.81 4.54 -20.40
CA GLY A 228 38.13 5.73 -21.22
C GLY A 228 39.63 6.03 -21.25
N VAL A 229 40.29 6.04 -20.10
CA VAL A 229 41.74 6.26 -19.97
C VAL A 229 42.54 5.19 -20.73
N ILE A 230 42.21 3.90 -20.53
CA ILE A 230 42.90 2.79 -21.21
C ILE A 230 42.70 2.88 -22.74
N ASN A 231 41.53 3.25 -23.22
CA ASN A 231 41.24 3.38 -24.65
C ASN A 231 41.98 4.58 -25.33
N THR A 232 42.56 5.51 -24.57
CA THR A 232 43.43 6.57 -25.12
C THR A 232 44.88 6.13 -25.34
N GLY A 233 45.21 4.85 -25.03
CA GLY A 233 46.53 4.28 -25.22
C GLY A 233 47.42 4.32 -23.98
N VAL A 234 46.90 4.73 -22.84
CA VAL A 234 47.63 4.65 -21.55
C VAL A 234 47.86 3.17 -21.17
N ASP A 235 49.09 2.85 -20.76
CA ASP A 235 49.43 1.52 -20.29
C ASP A 235 48.60 1.16 -19.06
N ALA A 236 47.80 0.10 -19.20
CA ALA A 236 46.87 -0.33 -18.15
C ALA A 236 47.58 -0.70 -16.86
N THR A 237 48.79 -1.32 -16.94
CA THR A 237 49.57 -1.73 -15.80
C THR A 237 50.11 -0.54 -15.01
N LYS A 238 50.66 0.45 -15.73
CA LYS A 238 51.13 1.69 -15.12
C LYS A 238 49.96 2.47 -14.47
N TYR A 239 48.82 2.50 -15.11
CA TYR A 239 47.65 3.16 -14.58
C TYR A 239 47.10 2.48 -13.33
N GLN A 240 47.02 1.13 -13.30
CA GLN A 240 46.61 0.37 -12.14
C GLN A 240 47.58 0.58 -10.96
N LEU A 241 48.91 0.59 -11.23
CA LEU A 241 49.94 0.87 -10.22
C LEU A 241 49.77 2.28 -9.63
N LEU A 242 49.45 3.28 -10.48
CA LEU A 242 49.18 4.65 -10.04
C LEU A 242 48.01 4.68 -9.05
N LEU A 243 46.88 3.99 -9.37
CA LEU A 243 45.72 3.92 -8.52
C LEU A 243 46.03 3.25 -7.17
N VAL A 244 46.84 2.17 -7.18
CA VAL A 244 47.31 1.50 -5.96
C VAL A 244 48.21 2.42 -5.12
N LYS A 245 49.20 3.10 -5.75
CA LYS A 245 50.05 4.09 -5.07
C LYS A 245 49.23 5.21 -4.42
N LYS A 246 48.24 5.71 -5.13
CA LYS A 246 47.36 6.79 -4.65
C LYS A 246 46.54 6.29 -3.41
N ALA A 247 46.00 5.09 -3.45
CA ALA A 247 45.27 4.51 -2.35
C ALA A 247 46.15 4.22 -1.11
N VAL A 248 47.40 3.83 -1.30
CA VAL A 248 48.37 3.61 -0.21
C VAL A 248 48.85 4.93 0.40
N GLY A 249 49.09 5.95 -0.41
CA GLY A 249 49.52 7.28 0.04
C GLY A 249 48.53 8.01 0.94
N THR A 250 47.24 7.70 0.82
CA THR A 250 46.19 8.25 1.68
C THR A 250 46.08 7.55 3.05
N ARG A 251 46.78 6.43 3.26
CA ARG A 251 46.68 5.59 4.48
C ARG A 251 47.42 6.11 5.70
N LEU A 252 48.36 6.99 5.54
CA LEU A 252 49.13 7.49 6.71
C LEU A 252 48.29 8.25 7.73
N TYR A 253 47.00 8.55 7.41
CA TYR A 253 46.10 9.35 8.23
C TYR A 253 44.77 8.70 8.63
N SER A 254 44.47 7.42 8.27
CA SER A 254 43.16 6.84 8.61
C SER A 254 43.21 5.35 8.94
N MET A 255 43.03 5.03 10.21
CA MET A 255 42.85 3.66 10.71
C MET A 255 41.47 3.04 10.36
N ALA A 256 40.60 3.73 9.61
CA ALA A 256 39.19 3.37 9.46
C ALA A 256 38.77 2.89 8.06
N ASN A 257 39.65 2.63 7.10
CA ASN A 257 39.30 2.49 5.69
C ASN A 257 39.37 1.09 5.08
N GLY A 258 38.71 0.09 5.68
CA GLY A 258 38.49 -1.22 5.02
C GLY A 258 37.62 -1.10 3.71
N PHE A 259 36.74 -0.11 3.61
CA PHE A 259 35.85 0.08 2.46
C PHE A 259 36.52 0.59 1.17
N ASN A 260 37.59 1.36 1.27
CA ASN A 260 38.29 1.88 0.07
C ASN A 260 39.03 0.77 -0.71
N HIS A 261 39.42 -0.31 -0.05
CA HIS A 261 40.05 -1.45 -0.72
C HIS A 261 39.11 -2.22 -1.63
N SER A 262 37.85 -2.35 -1.24
CA SER A 262 36.86 -3.07 -2.05
C SER A 262 36.55 -2.35 -3.35
N LYS A 263 36.48 -1.03 -3.32
CA LYS A 263 36.25 -0.20 -4.52
C LYS A 263 37.44 -0.25 -5.49
N LEU A 264 38.67 -0.08 -4.99
CA LEU A 264 39.86 -0.19 -5.81
C LEU A 264 40.01 -1.59 -6.42
N LYS A 265 39.79 -2.65 -5.61
CA LYS A 265 39.82 -4.05 -6.10
C LYS A 265 38.81 -4.25 -7.24
N LYS A 266 37.57 -3.72 -7.11
CA LYS A 266 36.56 -3.79 -8.16
C LYS A 266 37.01 -3.09 -9.46
N ARG A 267 37.60 -1.88 -9.37
CA ARG A 267 38.13 -1.15 -10.52
C ARG A 267 39.18 -1.95 -11.25
N ILE A 268 40.22 -2.44 -10.52
CA ILE A 268 41.30 -3.26 -11.10
C ILE A 268 40.73 -4.54 -11.73
N THR A 269 39.82 -5.24 -11.05
CA THR A 269 39.19 -6.47 -11.56
C THR A 269 38.40 -6.19 -12.85
N MET A 270 37.70 -5.04 -12.94
CA MET A 270 36.92 -4.69 -14.15
C MET A 270 37.81 -4.27 -15.32
N MET A 271 38.98 -3.65 -15.07
CA MET A 271 39.97 -3.33 -16.12
C MET A 271 40.60 -4.60 -16.72
N LEU A 272 40.83 -5.64 -15.88
CA LEU A 272 41.39 -6.92 -16.29
C LEU A 272 40.36 -7.88 -16.93
N LYS A 273 39.09 -7.55 -16.83
CA LYS A 273 38.03 -8.43 -17.29
C LYS A 273 37.91 -8.44 -18.81
N GLU A 274 37.81 -9.64 -19.38
CA GLU A 274 37.49 -9.83 -20.79
C GLU A 274 36.14 -9.19 -21.17
N ARG A 275 36.04 -8.73 -22.41
CA ARG A 275 34.82 -8.11 -22.91
C ARG A 275 33.65 -9.09 -22.87
N THR A 276 32.58 -8.73 -22.24
CA THR A 276 31.36 -9.53 -22.14
C THR A 276 30.76 -9.73 -23.54
N ASN A 277 30.21 -10.91 -23.81
CA ASN A 277 29.54 -11.23 -25.08
C ASN A 277 28.36 -10.26 -25.32
N ARG A 278 28.21 -9.83 -26.61
CA ARG A 278 27.15 -8.88 -27.01
C ARG A 278 25.74 -9.37 -26.68
N TRP A 279 25.51 -10.68 -26.74
CA TRP A 279 24.23 -11.29 -26.40
C TRP A 279 23.85 -11.14 -24.93
N ALA A 280 24.79 -10.85 -24.05
CA ALA A 280 24.50 -10.59 -22.65
C ALA A 280 23.60 -9.35 -22.42
N ARG A 281 23.46 -8.47 -23.40
CA ARG A 281 22.50 -7.34 -23.36
C ARG A 281 21.06 -7.81 -23.37
N LEU A 282 20.76 -8.97 -23.98
CA LEU A 282 19.44 -9.55 -24.01
C LEU A 282 18.90 -9.92 -22.62
N LYS A 283 19.78 -10.02 -21.62
CA LYS A 283 19.35 -10.19 -20.22
C LYS A 283 18.42 -9.08 -19.75
N LEU A 284 18.50 -7.88 -20.37
CA LEU A 284 17.59 -6.78 -20.07
C LEU A 284 16.14 -7.10 -20.43
N LEU A 285 15.89 -7.96 -21.42
CA LEU A 285 14.54 -8.39 -21.78
C LEU A 285 13.84 -9.14 -20.64
N LEU A 286 14.61 -9.77 -19.73
CA LEU A 286 14.07 -10.41 -18.52
C LEU A 286 13.54 -9.38 -17.51
N ALA A 287 13.94 -8.11 -17.62
CA ALA A 287 13.38 -7.05 -16.77
C ALA A 287 11.90 -6.80 -17.09
N VAL A 288 11.50 -6.98 -18.36
CA VAL A 288 10.12 -6.71 -18.81
C VAL A 288 9.09 -7.59 -18.08
N PRO A 289 9.19 -8.93 -18.10
CA PRO A 289 8.24 -9.76 -17.37
C PRO A 289 8.31 -9.57 -15.86
N VAL A 290 9.50 -9.30 -15.30
CA VAL A 290 9.67 -9.04 -13.86
C VAL A 290 8.95 -7.75 -13.46
N MET A 291 9.11 -6.68 -14.25
CA MET A 291 8.43 -5.41 -13.98
C MET A 291 6.93 -5.49 -14.26
N ALA A 292 6.52 -6.21 -15.30
CA ALA A 292 5.11 -6.45 -15.60
C ALA A 292 4.43 -7.23 -14.45
N GLY A 293 5.09 -8.26 -13.91
CA GLY A 293 4.63 -8.99 -12.74
C GLY A 293 4.50 -8.11 -11.49
N ALA A 294 5.47 -7.22 -11.26
CA ALA A 294 5.40 -6.26 -10.16
C ALA A 294 4.21 -5.30 -10.31
N LEU A 295 3.96 -4.82 -11.52
CA LEU A 295 2.80 -3.95 -11.81
C LEU A 295 1.47 -4.70 -11.66
N TYR A 296 1.41 -5.96 -12.10
CA TYR A 296 0.21 -6.80 -11.96
C TYR A 296 -0.18 -7.00 -10.49
N VAL A 297 0.79 -7.21 -9.60
CA VAL A 297 0.55 -7.32 -8.15
C VAL A 297 -0.10 -6.05 -7.57
N PHE A 298 0.21 -4.89 -8.16
CA PHE A 298 -0.36 -3.60 -7.74
C PHE A 298 -1.56 -3.15 -8.59
N ALA A 299 -2.01 -3.97 -9.55
CA ALA A 299 -3.20 -3.69 -10.33
C ALA A 299 -4.43 -3.72 -9.42
N GLN A 300 -5.36 -2.79 -9.64
CA GLN A 300 -6.62 -2.76 -8.89
C GLN A 300 -7.61 -3.69 -9.58
N PRO A 301 -8.33 -4.59 -8.88
CA PRO A 301 -9.42 -5.30 -9.50
C PRO A 301 -10.47 -4.28 -9.96
N GLU A 302 -10.98 -4.52 -11.14
CA GLU A 302 -12.10 -3.78 -11.68
C GLU A 302 -13.31 -4.06 -10.79
N VAL A 303 -13.58 -3.18 -9.85
CA VAL A 303 -14.88 -3.16 -9.20
C VAL A 303 -15.86 -2.79 -10.32
N LYS A 304 -16.61 -3.76 -10.82
CA LYS A 304 -17.75 -3.47 -11.67
C LYS A 304 -18.67 -2.60 -10.83
N GLU A 305 -18.58 -1.30 -11.02
CA GLU A 305 -19.52 -0.38 -10.42
C GLU A 305 -20.90 -0.79 -10.93
N ILE A 306 -21.68 -1.40 -10.05
CA ILE A 306 -23.11 -1.54 -10.29
C ILE A 306 -23.59 -0.09 -10.48
N PRO A 307 -24.22 0.26 -11.62
CA PRO A 307 -24.64 1.61 -11.88
C PRO A 307 -25.32 2.20 -10.66
N GLN A 308 -24.94 3.41 -10.24
CA GLN A 308 -25.45 4.03 -9.01
C GLN A 308 -26.98 3.99 -8.92
N GLN A 309 -27.67 4.02 -10.05
CA GLN A 309 -29.11 3.85 -10.14
C GLN A 309 -29.57 2.48 -9.60
N ILE A 310 -28.89 1.39 -9.98
CA ILE A 310 -29.23 0.04 -9.50
C ILE A 310 -28.88 -0.13 -8.03
N GLN A 311 -27.76 0.44 -7.56
CA GLN A 311 -27.42 0.43 -6.12
C GLN A 311 -28.44 1.22 -5.29
N THR A 312 -28.90 2.35 -5.78
CA THR A 312 -29.92 3.17 -5.11
C THR A 312 -31.25 2.44 -5.08
N GLU A 313 -31.67 1.81 -6.19
CA GLU A 313 -32.89 1.01 -6.26
C GLU A 313 -32.84 -0.22 -5.33
N ILE A 314 -31.71 -0.95 -5.30
CA ILE A 314 -31.53 -2.12 -4.41
C ILE A 314 -31.50 -1.71 -2.92
N GLN A 315 -30.88 -0.60 -2.59
CA GLN A 315 -30.85 -0.08 -1.21
C GLN A 315 -32.21 0.46 -0.79
N GLN A 316 -32.92 1.13 -1.69
CA GLN A 316 -34.23 1.68 -1.44
C GLN A 316 -35.27 0.57 -1.29
N ASP A 317 -35.25 -0.45 -2.16
CA ASP A 317 -36.12 -1.63 -2.07
C ASP A 317 -35.89 -2.42 -0.76
N LYS A 318 -34.63 -2.61 -0.34
CA LYS A 318 -34.29 -3.24 0.94
C LYS A 318 -34.70 -2.40 2.16
N ALA A 319 -34.56 -1.09 2.08
CA ALA A 319 -34.98 -0.17 3.14
C ALA A 319 -36.49 -0.12 3.24
N ASP A 320 -37.21 -0.09 2.12
CA ASP A 320 -38.66 -0.09 2.08
C ASP A 320 -39.24 -1.43 2.61
N ASP A 321 -38.61 -2.55 2.30
CA ASP A 321 -38.94 -3.86 2.81
C ASP A 321 -38.75 -3.95 4.34
N TYR A 322 -37.63 -3.43 4.86
CA TYR A 322 -37.36 -3.34 6.30
C TYR A 322 -38.40 -2.47 7.03
N VAL A 323 -38.65 -1.26 6.50
CA VAL A 323 -39.63 -0.32 7.05
C VAL A 323 -41.03 -0.92 7.03
N SER A 324 -41.42 -1.59 5.94
CA SER A 324 -42.72 -2.24 5.82
C SER A 324 -42.91 -3.36 6.84
N LEU A 325 -41.87 -4.17 7.09
CA LEU A 325 -41.86 -5.21 8.12
C LEU A 325 -41.93 -4.63 9.53
N MET A 326 -41.18 -3.58 9.81
CA MET A 326 -41.22 -2.91 11.12
C MET A 326 -42.59 -2.30 11.41
N ILE A 327 -43.22 -1.67 10.39
CA ILE A 327 -44.60 -1.17 10.51
C ILE A 327 -45.60 -2.33 10.74
N PHE A 328 -45.41 -3.46 10.07
CA PHE A 328 -46.22 -4.65 10.26
C PHE A 328 -46.12 -5.15 11.69
N PHE A 329 -44.91 -5.40 12.22
CA PHE A 329 -44.72 -5.87 13.57
C PHE A 329 -45.25 -4.91 14.62
N ARG A 330 -45.08 -3.60 14.43
CA ARG A 330 -45.64 -2.57 15.33
C ARG A 330 -47.17 -2.57 15.36
N LYS A 331 -47.82 -2.78 14.23
CA LYS A 331 -49.29 -2.89 14.16
C LYS A 331 -49.79 -4.15 14.85
N GLU A 332 -49.09 -5.27 14.70
CA GLU A 332 -49.45 -6.51 15.36
C GLU A 332 -49.21 -6.42 16.91
N GLU A 333 -48.16 -5.75 17.35
CA GLU A 333 -47.91 -5.45 18.75
C GLU A 333 -49.03 -4.59 19.38
N GLU A 334 -49.47 -3.53 18.68
CA GLU A 334 -50.60 -2.70 19.11
C GLU A 334 -51.90 -3.49 19.17
N LYS A 335 -52.16 -4.35 18.19
CA LYS A 335 -53.32 -5.25 18.17
C LYS A 335 -53.28 -6.23 19.33
N TYR A 336 -52.14 -6.85 19.60
CA TYR A 336 -51.93 -7.74 20.75
C TYR A 336 -52.14 -7.01 22.08
N SER A 337 -51.58 -5.81 22.24
CA SER A 337 -51.74 -4.96 23.42
C SER A 337 -53.24 -4.62 23.68
N LYS A 338 -54.00 -4.32 22.64
CA LYS A 338 -55.43 -4.06 22.74
C LYS A 338 -56.23 -5.29 23.10
N LEU A 339 -55.86 -6.47 22.59
CA LEU A 339 -56.48 -7.77 22.92
C LEU A 339 -56.23 -8.18 24.37
N VAL A 340 -55.06 -7.85 24.89
CA VAL A 340 -54.61 -8.15 26.27
C VAL A 340 -55.25 -7.20 27.28
N ASN A 341 -55.35 -5.92 26.97
CA ASN A 341 -55.91 -4.88 27.87
C ASN A 341 -57.44 -4.93 28.03
N GLY A 342 -58.13 -5.73 27.18
CA GLY A 342 -59.60 -5.94 27.28
C GLY A 342 -60.04 -6.98 28.30
N SER A 343 -59.16 -7.74 28.85
CA SER A 343 -59.41 -8.78 29.90
C SER A 343 -58.16 -8.91 30.74
N ASN A 344 -58.23 -8.83 32.04
CA ASN A 344 -57.16 -8.90 33.06
C ASN A 344 -55.76 -9.18 32.50
N PRO A 345 -54.73 -8.34 32.77
CA PRO A 345 -53.42 -8.53 32.18
C PRO A 345 -52.95 -9.96 32.45
N PRO A 346 -52.51 -10.70 31.43
CA PRO A 346 -52.02 -12.05 31.65
C PRO A 346 -50.82 -11.92 32.61
N SER A 347 -51.00 -12.62 33.75
CA SER A 347 -49.91 -12.86 34.67
C SER A 347 -48.67 -13.31 33.90
N ARG A 348 -47.60 -12.52 33.93
CA ARG A 348 -46.23 -12.77 33.49
C ARG A 348 -46.11 -13.95 32.51
N VAL A 349 -45.74 -13.68 31.27
CA VAL A 349 -45.33 -14.71 30.29
C VAL A 349 -44.38 -15.65 31.04
N LYS A 350 -44.80 -16.90 31.26
CA LYS A 350 -43.96 -17.86 31.95
C LYS A 350 -42.73 -18.11 31.11
N GLU A 351 -41.58 -18.21 31.73
CA GLU A 351 -40.26 -18.36 31.07
C GLU A 351 -40.22 -19.47 29.99
N LYS A 352 -41.09 -20.49 30.12
CA LYS A 352 -41.22 -21.59 29.16
C LYS A 352 -42.00 -21.27 27.86
N GLN A 353 -42.53 -20.07 27.72
CA GLN A 353 -43.37 -19.64 26.59
C GLN A 353 -42.73 -18.52 25.78
N ALA A 354 -41.55 -18.07 26.22
CA ALA A 354 -40.79 -17.03 25.60
C ALA A 354 -39.58 -17.64 24.88
N HIS A 355 -39.58 -17.61 23.57
CA HIS A 355 -38.46 -18.06 22.75
C HIS A 355 -37.55 -16.88 22.45
N GLN A 356 -36.25 -17.12 22.48
CA GLN A 356 -35.25 -16.06 22.21
C GLN A 356 -34.63 -16.26 20.85
N LEU A 357 -34.71 -15.24 20.03
CA LEU A 357 -34.05 -15.13 18.71
C LEU A 357 -33.03 -14.01 18.73
N LEU A 358 -31.77 -14.38 18.81
CA LEU A 358 -30.63 -13.44 18.90
C LEU A 358 -29.82 -13.49 17.61
N VAL A 359 -29.34 -12.32 17.18
CA VAL A 359 -28.46 -12.21 16.01
C VAL A 359 -27.24 -11.40 16.39
N ASN A 360 -26.06 -11.96 16.13
CA ASN A 360 -24.82 -11.27 16.43
C ASN A 360 -24.34 -10.38 15.24
N ALA A 361 -23.31 -9.58 15.48
CA ALA A 361 -22.70 -8.70 14.46
C ALA A 361 -22.14 -9.46 13.25
N ASP A 362 -21.82 -10.76 13.38
CA ASP A 362 -21.39 -11.64 12.27
C ASP A 362 -22.57 -12.26 11.50
N ASN A 363 -23.80 -11.78 11.69
CA ASN A 363 -25.04 -12.29 11.11
C ASN A 363 -25.35 -13.78 11.47
N LYS A 364 -24.79 -14.29 12.58
CA LYS A 364 -25.09 -15.63 13.08
C LYS A 364 -26.32 -15.60 13.95
N VAL A 365 -27.23 -16.52 13.68
CA VAL A 365 -28.53 -16.63 14.36
C VAL A 365 -28.44 -17.65 15.48
N LEU A 366 -28.88 -17.24 16.69
CA LEU A 366 -29.04 -18.08 17.86
C LEU A 366 -30.52 -18.12 18.23
N PHE A 367 -31.13 -19.29 18.16
CA PHE A 367 -32.53 -19.51 18.58
C PHE A 367 -32.60 -20.48 19.74
N ASP A 368 -33.20 -20.06 20.86
CA ASP A 368 -33.28 -20.83 22.12
C ASP A 368 -31.92 -21.41 22.55
N GLY A 369 -30.83 -20.61 22.42
CA GLY A 369 -29.48 -21.00 22.81
C GLY A 369 -28.75 -21.94 21.85
N LYS A 370 -29.27 -22.18 20.63
CA LYS A 370 -28.62 -22.99 19.59
C LYS A 370 -28.35 -22.16 18.35
N PHE A 371 -27.14 -22.28 17.78
CA PHE A 371 -26.84 -21.70 16.46
C PHE A 371 -27.62 -22.45 15.38
N ILE A 372 -28.30 -21.71 14.52
CA ILE A 372 -29.13 -22.21 13.44
C ILE A 372 -28.74 -21.50 12.14
N SER A 373 -28.74 -22.25 11.03
CA SER A 373 -28.56 -21.68 9.70
C SER A 373 -29.82 -20.92 9.25
N MET A 374 -29.66 -19.93 8.37
CA MET A 374 -30.81 -19.16 7.86
C MET A 374 -31.86 -20.05 7.19
N ASP A 375 -31.45 -21.09 6.47
CA ASP A 375 -32.34 -22.00 5.74
C ASP A 375 -33.18 -22.86 6.68
N GLU A 376 -32.68 -23.15 7.90
CA GLU A 376 -33.35 -23.96 8.91
C GLU A 376 -34.19 -23.15 9.90
N LEU A 377 -34.03 -21.81 9.89
CA LEU A 377 -34.64 -20.93 10.90
C LEU A 377 -36.16 -21.07 10.98
N LYS A 378 -36.84 -20.98 9.83
CA LYS A 378 -38.31 -21.10 9.76
C LYS A 378 -38.80 -22.41 10.34
N SER A 379 -38.20 -23.52 9.95
CA SER A 379 -38.56 -24.86 10.42
C SER A 379 -38.27 -25.05 11.92
N ALA A 380 -37.21 -24.47 12.44
CA ALA A 380 -36.84 -24.48 13.84
C ALA A 380 -37.84 -23.66 14.69
N ILE A 381 -38.23 -22.49 14.22
CA ILE A 381 -39.27 -21.66 14.89
C ILE A 381 -40.58 -22.44 14.96
N ILE A 382 -41.07 -22.98 13.84
CA ILE A 382 -42.32 -23.76 13.80
C ILE A 382 -42.27 -24.91 14.78
N LYS A 383 -41.21 -25.71 14.76
CA LYS A 383 -41.03 -26.89 15.61
C LYS A 383 -41.04 -26.54 17.10
N ASN A 384 -40.27 -25.51 17.50
CA ASN A 384 -40.15 -25.15 18.90
C ASN A 384 -41.45 -24.51 19.44
N LEU A 385 -42.07 -23.63 18.67
CA LEU A 385 -43.34 -23.00 19.03
C LEU A 385 -44.48 -24.03 19.19
N LEU A 386 -44.62 -24.96 18.25
CA LEU A 386 -45.64 -26.02 18.35
C LEU A 386 -45.38 -26.94 19.51
N LYS A 387 -44.13 -27.32 19.77
CA LYS A 387 -43.75 -28.14 20.91
C LYS A 387 -44.08 -27.46 22.24
N SER A 388 -43.65 -26.20 22.40
CA SER A 388 -43.95 -25.40 23.61
C SER A 388 -45.46 -25.20 23.82
N TRP A 389 -46.22 -25.00 22.74
CA TRP A 389 -47.66 -24.87 22.79
C TRP A 389 -48.36 -26.17 23.20
N GLU A 390 -47.92 -27.33 22.72
CA GLU A 390 -48.41 -28.64 23.14
C GLU A 390 -48.11 -28.92 24.61
N GLU A 391 -46.92 -28.59 25.10
CA GLU A 391 -46.50 -28.72 26.48
C GLU A 391 -47.29 -27.81 27.44
N SER A 392 -47.79 -26.68 26.95
CA SER A 392 -48.64 -25.73 27.70
C SER A 392 -50.13 -26.06 27.71
N SER A 393 -50.51 -27.29 27.39
CA SER A 393 -51.90 -27.72 27.28
C SER A 393 -52.74 -26.93 26.26
N ARG A 394 -52.07 -26.33 25.25
CA ARG A 394 -52.66 -25.59 24.09
C ARG A 394 -53.47 -24.35 24.48
N GLN A 395 -53.17 -23.74 25.62
CA GLN A 395 -53.90 -22.57 26.13
C GLN A 395 -53.08 -21.28 26.19
N ASP A 396 -51.76 -21.40 26.27
CA ASP A 396 -50.85 -20.24 26.48
C ASP A 396 -50.31 -19.68 25.16
N ALA A 397 -50.19 -18.34 25.07
CA ALA A 397 -49.61 -17.67 23.93
C ALA A 397 -48.10 -17.94 23.81
N GLN A 398 -47.61 -18.16 22.62
CA GLN A 398 -46.22 -18.36 22.31
C GLN A 398 -45.61 -17.08 21.74
N VAL A 399 -44.51 -16.60 22.34
CA VAL A 399 -43.89 -15.30 21.98
C VAL A 399 -42.41 -15.52 21.60
N VAL A 400 -41.97 -14.87 20.55
CA VAL A 400 -40.56 -14.83 20.16
C VAL A 400 -40.01 -13.47 20.45
N PHE A 401 -39.00 -13.38 21.31
CA PHE A 401 -38.24 -12.14 21.54
C PHE A 401 -37.08 -12.06 20.54
N PHE A 402 -37.16 -11.08 19.67
CA PHE A 402 -36.12 -10.81 18.72
C PHE A 402 -35.15 -9.72 19.24
N GLN A 403 -33.87 -10.06 19.26
CA GLN A 403 -32.80 -9.12 19.64
C GLN A 403 -31.62 -9.27 18.70
N TYR A 404 -30.99 -8.18 18.33
CA TYR A 404 -29.81 -8.16 17.48
C TYR A 404 -28.74 -7.26 18.04
N ASP A 405 -27.46 -7.59 17.71
CA ASP A 405 -26.32 -6.81 18.11
C ASP A 405 -26.17 -5.56 17.22
N ARG A 406 -25.52 -4.54 17.79
CA ARG A 406 -25.10 -3.39 17.02
C ARG A 406 -24.07 -3.83 15.97
N GLY A 407 -24.33 -3.54 14.70
CA GLY A 407 -23.49 -3.97 13.58
C GLY A 407 -24.04 -5.12 12.75
N THR A 408 -25.17 -5.72 13.15
CA THR A 408 -25.89 -6.68 12.31
C THR A 408 -26.40 -5.99 11.03
N GLU A 409 -26.21 -6.62 9.88
CA GLU A 409 -26.66 -6.07 8.61
C GLU A 409 -28.19 -6.00 8.50
N ILE A 410 -28.71 -4.86 8.00
CA ILE A 410 -30.16 -4.68 7.80
C ILE A 410 -30.74 -5.78 6.91
N ALA A 411 -30.00 -6.23 5.89
CA ALA A 411 -30.41 -7.33 5.03
C ALA A 411 -30.60 -8.64 5.78
N ALA A 412 -29.73 -8.96 6.73
CA ALA A 412 -29.85 -10.14 7.58
C ALA A 412 -31.05 -10.03 8.51
N ILE A 413 -31.23 -8.88 9.17
CA ILE A 413 -32.39 -8.59 10.01
C ILE A 413 -33.69 -8.75 9.21
N THR A 414 -33.77 -8.17 8.01
CA THR A 414 -34.94 -8.26 7.13
C THR A 414 -35.28 -9.71 6.78
N THR A 415 -34.27 -10.49 6.42
CA THR A 415 -34.44 -11.92 6.09
C THR A 415 -34.95 -12.71 7.28
N ILE A 416 -34.37 -12.50 8.46
CA ILE A 416 -34.78 -13.19 9.70
C ILE A 416 -36.22 -12.84 10.07
N LEU A 417 -36.60 -11.58 9.98
CA LEU A 417 -37.97 -11.13 10.26
C LEU A 417 -38.97 -11.70 9.25
N LYS A 418 -38.61 -11.81 7.96
CA LYS A 418 -39.42 -12.48 6.94
C LYS A 418 -39.64 -13.96 7.26
N GLU A 419 -38.58 -14.67 7.63
CA GLU A 419 -38.68 -16.11 8.01
C GLU A 419 -39.51 -16.31 9.28
N ALA A 420 -39.31 -15.47 10.30
CA ALA A 420 -40.09 -15.51 11.51
C ALA A 420 -41.59 -15.26 11.22
N LYS A 421 -41.92 -14.20 10.47
CA LYS A 421 -43.29 -13.89 10.01
C LYS A 421 -43.91 -15.08 9.27
N GLY A 422 -43.18 -15.66 8.30
CA GLY A 422 -43.60 -16.80 7.52
C GLY A 422 -43.85 -18.06 8.39
N ALA A 423 -43.09 -18.25 9.48
CA ALA A 423 -43.32 -19.34 10.44
C ALA A 423 -44.62 -19.17 11.19
N PHE A 424 -44.92 -18.00 11.72
CA PHE A 424 -46.19 -17.73 12.43
C PHE A 424 -47.40 -17.83 11.48
N GLU A 425 -47.32 -17.31 10.27
CA GLU A 425 -48.40 -17.43 9.27
C GLU A 425 -48.67 -18.89 8.92
N GLN A 426 -47.62 -19.71 8.78
CA GLN A 426 -47.75 -21.14 8.49
C GLN A 426 -48.41 -21.90 9.67
N ILE A 427 -47.96 -21.66 10.92
CA ILE A 427 -48.58 -22.25 12.09
C ILE A 427 -50.08 -21.93 12.17
N ARG A 428 -50.44 -20.66 11.94
CA ARG A 428 -51.85 -20.24 11.95
C ARG A 428 -52.65 -20.93 10.84
N ALA A 429 -52.11 -21.06 9.66
CA ALA A 429 -52.75 -21.73 8.53
C ALA A 429 -52.96 -23.24 8.84
N ASP A 430 -51.95 -23.94 9.32
CA ASP A 430 -51.99 -25.38 9.64
C ASP A 430 -52.97 -25.65 10.75
N LEU A 431 -53.01 -24.82 11.81
CA LEU A 431 -53.97 -24.97 12.92
C LEU A 431 -55.39 -24.59 12.54
N SER A 432 -55.61 -23.67 11.59
CA SER A 432 -56.93 -23.31 11.07
C SER A 432 -57.59 -24.45 10.29
N VAL A 433 -56.79 -25.27 9.62
CA VAL A 433 -57.26 -26.45 8.86
C VAL A 433 -57.57 -27.64 9.75
N THR A 434 -56.81 -27.81 10.85
CA THR A 434 -56.92 -28.98 11.72
C THR A 434 -57.94 -28.85 12.87
N SER A 435 -58.40 -27.65 13.17
CA SER A 435 -59.35 -27.40 14.28
C SER A 435 -60.61 -26.68 13.79
N THR A 436 -61.72 -27.44 13.77
CA THR A 436 -63.06 -26.96 13.35
C THR A 436 -63.67 -25.93 14.30
N ASP A 437 -63.03 -25.58 15.42
CA ASP A 437 -63.65 -24.82 16.52
C ASP A 437 -62.86 -23.59 16.97
N LYS A 438 -61.78 -23.16 16.21
CA LYS A 438 -60.99 -21.98 16.61
C LYS A 438 -61.12 -20.88 15.63
N SER A 439 -61.79 -19.76 16.07
CA SER A 439 -61.87 -18.55 15.29
C SER A 439 -60.47 -17.96 15.00
N LYS A 440 -60.31 -17.26 13.88
CA LYS A 440 -59.04 -16.59 13.51
C LYS A 440 -58.49 -15.69 14.63
N GLU A 441 -59.39 -15.02 15.37
CA GLU A 441 -59.02 -14.22 16.54
C GLU A 441 -58.39 -15.02 17.68
N HIS A 442 -58.80 -16.27 17.88
CA HIS A 442 -58.22 -17.13 18.90
C HIS A 442 -56.77 -17.56 18.54
N LEU A 443 -56.52 -17.87 17.26
CA LEU A 443 -55.20 -18.21 16.78
C LEU A 443 -54.24 -16.99 16.79
N ASP A 444 -54.75 -15.81 16.51
CA ASP A 444 -54.00 -14.55 16.63
C ASP A 444 -53.56 -14.24 18.06
N ARG A 445 -54.34 -14.69 19.06
CA ARG A 445 -53.99 -14.59 20.51
C ARG A 445 -52.95 -15.60 20.96
N LEU A 446 -52.95 -16.80 20.38
CA LEU A 446 -52.02 -17.88 20.76
C LEU A 446 -50.65 -17.73 20.08
N PHE A 447 -50.64 -17.24 18.89
CA PHE A 447 -49.43 -17.02 18.08
C PHE A 447 -49.42 -15.58 17.57
N PRO A 448 -49.19 -14.59 18.44
CA PRO A 448 -49.03 -13.18 18.02
C PRO A 448 -47.75 -13.06 17.25
N ILE A 449 -47.82 -12.31 16.13
CA ILE A 449 -46.65 -12.04 15.30
C ILE A 449 -45.97 -10.79 15.79
#